data_2f50892e82b5037fed9119bce38a7bf5
#
_entry.id   2f50892e82b5037fed9119bce38a7bf5
#
_cell.length_a   1.000
_cell.length_b   1.000
_cell.length_c   1.000
_cell.angle_alpha   90.00
_cell.angle_beta   90.00
_cell.angle_gamma   90.00
#
_symmetry.space_group_name_H-M   'P 1'
#
loop_
_entity.id
_entity.type
_entity.pdbx_description
1 polymer ?
#
loop_
_entity_poly.entity_id
_entity_poly.type
_entity_poly.pdbx_seq_one_letter_code
_entity_poly.pdbx_strand_id
1 'polypeptide(L)'
;EGRSYAVIDVSYNVFYRPDRAYPGAIYPVRISGFSEQTIYWDIRAGRPHEYDEEYAFVFVLSSGDEVVYEGTANARVIEASRMDRTRVAEEVRRDLDELGFEDQEVVEDERGVTIRLDNILFPPDSDFLRETEKEKLRGIAEILRRYPERDILIGGHTALAGTELGRQQLSEARAAAVANYLLELGVRERDQMILRGFGATEPVADNSTEAGRRRNRRVEITILEN
;
A
#
# COMPACT_ATOMS: atom_id res chain seq x y z
N GLU A 1 19.02 15.48 25.86
CA GLU A 1 19.42 16.60 24.97
C GLU A 1 18.16 17.16 24.33
N GLY A 2 17.88 18.48 24.57
CA GLY A 2 16.65 19.12 24.08
C GLY A 2 16.65 19.23 22.55
N ARG A 3 15.55 18.82 21.89
CA ARG A 3 15.31 19.08 20.48
C ARG A 3 14.80 20.52 20.31
N SER A 4 15.28 21.23 19.30
CA SER A 4 14.82 22.58 18.96
C SER A 4 13.96 22.52 17.71
N TYR A 5 12.78 23.11 17.77
CA TYR A 5 11.84 23.18 16.66
C TYR A 5 11.64 24.62 16.21
N ALA A 6 11.52 24.83 14.91
CA ALA A 6 10.87 26.02 14.38
C ALA A 6 9.36 25.75 14.30
N VAL A 7 8.56 26.70 14.74
CA VAL A 7 7.10 26.62 14.62
C VAL A 7 6.70 27.43 13.39
N ILE A 8 5.97 26.81 12.48
CA ILE A 8 5.52 27.41 11.22
C ILE A 8 4.01 27.33 11.21
N ASP A 9 3.36 28.48 11.29
CA ASP A 9 1.92 28.57 11.16
C ASP A 9 1.56 28.81 9.68
N VAL A 10 0.67 27.98 9.16
CA VAL A 10 0.16 28.05 7.79
C VAL A 10 -1.35 28.19 7.86
N SER A 11 -1.89 29.22 7.23
CA SER A 11 -3.33 29.36 7.08
C SER A 11 -3.70 29.57 5.63
N TYR A 12 -4.75 28.93 5.17
CA TYR A 12 -5.30 29.19 3.85
C TYR A 12 -6.82 29.12 3.84
N ASN A 13 -7.40 29.88 2.92
CA ASN A 13 -8.83 29.87 2.68
C ASN A 13 -9.12 29.28 1.31
N VAL A 14 -10.14 28.45 1.24
CA VAL A 14 -10.62 27.86 0.00
C VAL A 14 -11.91 28.56 -0.41
N PHE A 15 -11.97 28.99 -1.66
CA PHE A 15 -13.20 29.44 -2.30
C PHE A 15 -13.22 28.92 -3.74
N TYR A 16 -14.17 28.05 -4.03
CA TYR A 16 -14.33 27.45 -5.35
C TYR A 16 -15.77 27.55 -5.83
N ARG A 17 -15.94 27.88 -7.12
CA ARG A 17 -17.19 27.76 -7.88
C ARG A 17 -16.89 27.05 -9.20
N PRO A 18 -17.66 26.01 -9.57
CA PRO A 18 -17.46 25.34 -10.85
C PRO A 18 -17.85 26.26 -12.01
N ASP A 19 -17.13 26.13 -13.13
CA ASP A 19 -17.34 26.91 -14.33
C ASP A 19 -18.57 26.45 -15.15
N ARG A 20 -19.07 25.24 -14.84
CA ARG A 20 -20.19 24.62 -15.57
C ARG A 20 -21.09 23.79 -14.66
N ALA A 21 -22.35 23.63 -15.10
CA ALA A 21 -23.29 22.71 -14.50
C ALA A 21 -23.03 21.25 -14.96
N TYR A 22 -23.41 20.30 -14.09
CA TYR A 22 -23.34 18.86 -14.37
C TYR A 22 -24.77 18.29 -14.37
N PRO A 23 -25.48 18.24 -15.52
CA PRO A 23 -26.86 17.78 -15.58
C PRO A 23 -27.02 16.35 -15.08
N GLY A 24 -28.05 16.11 -14.25
CA GLY A 24 -28.39 14.77 -13.74
C GLY A 24 -27.59 14.29 -12.54
N ALA A 25 -26.70 15.11 -11.97
CA ALA A 25 -25.95 14.78 -10.78
C ALA A 25 -26.13 15.88 -9.69
N ILE A 26 -26.02 15.49 -8.42
CA ILE A 26 -25.84 16.45 -7.32
C ILE A 26 -24.34 16.73 -7.22
N TYR A 27 -23.96 17.99 -7.29
CA TYR A 27 -22.55 18.42 -7.27
C TYR A 27 -22.39 19.71 -6.46
N PRO A 28 -21.19 20.00 -5.94
CA PRO A 28 -20.94 21.28 -5.27
C PRO A 28 -21.02 22.46 -6.24
N VAL A 29 -21.87 23.43 -5.95
CA VAL A 29 -21.97 24.71 -6.66
C VAL A 29 -21.13 25.82 -6.02
N ARG A 30 -20.71 25.59 -4.78
CA ARG A 30 -19.78 26.44 -4.03
C ARG A 30 -19.06 25.56 -3.00
N ILE A 31 -17.77 25.76 -2.86
CA ILE A 31 -16.97 25.25 -1.74
C ILE A 31 -16.30 26.45 -1.11
N SER A 32 -16.42 26.60 0.20
CA SER A 32 -15.74 27.62 0.98
C SER A 32 -15.27 27.04 2.31
N GLY A 33 -14.14 27.49 2.80
CA GLY A 33 -13.62 27.01 4.08
C GLY A 33 -12.23 27.52 4.37
N PHE A 34 -11.67 27.02 5.45
CA PHE A 34 -10.32 27.35 5.88
C PHE A 34 -9.61 26.10 6.40
N SER A 35 -8.29 26.18 6.45
CA SER A 35 -7.43 25.30 7.22
C SER A 35 -6.36 26.15 7.91
N GLU A 36 -6.12 25.87 9.17
CA GLU A 36 -5.05 26.45 9.98
C GLU A 36 -4.17 25.29 10.47
N GLN A 37 -2.88 25.38 10.16
CA GLN A 37 -1.90 24.36 10.47
C GLN A 37 -0.76 24.94 11.29
N THR A 38 -0.35 24.24 12.34
CA THR A 38 0.89 24.50 13.07
C THR A 38 1.86 23.36 12.83
N ILE A 39 2.97 23.63 12.15
CA ILE A 39 4.00 22.66 11.81
C ILE A 39 5.21 22.85 12.73
N TYR A 40 5.58 21.80 13.45
CA TYR A 40 6.79 21.75 14.26
C TYR A 40 7.94 21.18 13.42
N TRP A 41 8.84 22.06 12.95
CA TRP A 41 9.94 21.70 12.07
C TRP A 41 11.19 21.40 12.90
N ASP A 42 11.72 20.17 12.84
CA ASP A 42 12.99 19.82 13.46
C ASP A 42 14.13 20.46 12.67
N ILE A 43 14.74 21.49 13.28
CA ILE A 43 15.80 22.28 12.65
C ILE A 43 17.04 21.41 12.35
N ARG A 44 17.34 20.45 13.22
CA ARG A 44 18.52 19.57 13.08
C ARG A 44 18.31 18.51 12.02
N ALA A 45 17.12 17.91 11.99
CA ALA A 45 16.77 16.88 11.01
C ALA A 45 16.39 17.48 9.65
N GLY A 46 16.08 18.78 9.57
CA GLY A 46 15.70 19.46 8.32
C GLY A 46 14.35 19.03 7.75
N ARG A 47 13.39 18.64 8.62
CA ARG A 47 12.08 18.09 8.21
C ARG A 47 10.99 18.36 9.24
N PRO A 48 9.70 18.23 8.88
CA PRO A 48 8.63 18.27 9.86
C PRO A 48 8.81 17.17 10.91
N HIS A 49 8.44 17.46 12.14
CA HIS A 49 8.39 16.51 13.25
C HIS A 49 6.95 16.14 13.60
N GLU A 50 6.11 17.16 13.70
CA GLU A 50 4.71 17.04 14.07
C GLU A 50 3.92 18.17 13.40
N TYR A 51 2.65 17.94 13.10
CA TYR A 51 1.75 19.03 12.76
C TYR A 51 0.40 18.83 13.40
N ASP A 52 -0.25 19.95 13.71
CA ASP A 52 -1.64 20.05 14.11
C ASP A 52 -2.41 20.85 13.07
N GLU A 53 -3.63 20.46 12.76
CA GLU A 53 -4.49 21.13 11.80
C GLU A 53 -5.91 21.25 12.35
N GLU A 54 -6.51 22.42 12.16
CA GLU A 54 -7.93 22.65 12.30
C GLU A 54 -8.50 23.10 10.96
N TYR A 55 -9.63 22.52 10.54
CA TYR A 55 -10.24 22.86 9.26
C TYR A 55 -11.77 22.86 9.33
N ALA A 56 -12.38 23.70 8.50
CA ALA A 56 -13.80 23.67 8.22
C ALA A 56 -14.06 24.00 6.75
N PHE A 57 -14.86 23.16 6.09
CA PHE A 57 -15.28 23.33 4.70
C PHE A 57 -16.78 23.19 4.57
N VAL A 58 -17.40 24.14 3.85
CA VAL A 58 -18.81 24.13 3.53
C VAL A 58 -18.97 23.87 2.03
N PHE A 59 -19.71 22.85 1.69
CA PHE A 59 -20.08 22.47 0.33
C PHE A 59 -21.56 22.82 0.14
N VAL A 60 -21.85 23.76 -0.71
CA VAL A 60 -23.23 24.05 -1.15
C VAL A 60 -23.49 23.23 -2.39
N LEU A 61 -24.49 22.37 -2.35
CA LEU A 61 -24.82 21.44 -3.42
C LEU A 61 -25.83 22.06 -4.40
N SER A 62 -25.90 21.52 -5.61
CA SER A 62 -26.86 21.92 -6.63
C SER A 62 -28.32 21.63 -6.25
N SER A 63 -28.57 20.78 -5.26
CA SER A 63 -29.89 20.57 -4.62
C SER A 63 -30.32 21.69 -3.69
N GLY A 64 -29.40 22.57 -3.30
CA GLY A 64 -29.59 23.58 -2.27
C GLY A 64 -29.19 23.15 -0.86
N ASP A 65 -28.79 21.90 -0.69
CA ASP A 65 -28.31 21.39 0.60
C ASP A 65 -26.90 21.92 0.89
N GLU A 66 -26.58 22.01 2.17
CA GLU A 66 -25.24 22.33 2.66
C GLU A 66 -24.65 21.10 3.40
N VAL A 67 -23.40 20.77 3.08
CA VAL A 67 -22.61 19.77 3.79
C VAL A 67 -21.41 20.45 4.42
N VAL A 68 -21.25 20.30 5.72
CA VAL A 68 -20.13 20.87 6.48
C VAL A 68 -19.18 19.74 6.87
N TYR A 69 -17.91 19.90 6.55
CA TYR A 69 -16.80 19.11 7.06
C TYR A 69 -15.98 19.97 7.98
N GLU A 70 -15.93 19.62 9.24
CA GLU A 70 -15.08 20.28 10.23
C GLU A 70 -14.33 19.23 11.04
N GLY A 71 -13.12 19.54 11.45
CA GLY A 71 -12.33 18.62 12.23
C GLY A 71 -10.94 19.15 12.55
N THR A 72 -10.24 18.30 13.28
CA THR A 72 -8.82 18.49 13.56
C THR A 72 -8.05 17.27 13.06
N ALA A 73 -6.82 17.48 12.60
CA ALA A 73 -5.90 16.42 12.26
C ALA A 73 -4.59 16.68 13.00
N ASN A 74 -3.93 15.60 13.40
CA ASN A 74 -2.57 15.67 13.90
C ASN A 74 -1.75 14.52 13.29
N ALA A 75 -0.49 14.78 13.04
CA ALA A 75 0.44 13.75 12.63
C ALA A 75 1.82 14.00 13.24
N ARG A 76 2.48 12.92 13.58
CA ARG A 76 3.86 12.95 14.06
C ARG A 76 4.74 12.11 13.14
N VAL A 77 5.88 12.68 12.74
CA VAL A 77 6.88 11.90 12.01
C VAL A 77 7.56 10.94 12.98
N ILE A 78 7.30 9.67 12.82
CA ILE A 78 8.00 8.61 13.53
C ILE A 78 9.23 8.27 12.70
N GLU A 79 10.42 8.37 13.29
CA GLU A 79 11.63 7.85 12.66
C GLU A 79 11.55 6.32 12.62
N ALA A 80 11.10 5.76 11.53
CA ALA A 80 11.48 4.40 11.21
C ALA A 80 12.98 4.41 10.90
N SER A 81 13.77 3.62 11.62
CA SER A 81 15.17 3.39 11.23
C SER A 81 15.18 2.88 9.79
N ARG A 82 16.04 3.45 8.93
CA ARG A 82 16.18 2.93 7.56
C ARG A 82 16.42 1.44 7.62
N MET A 83 15.71 0.69 6.79
CA MET A 83 15.91 -0.73 6.65
C MET A 83 17.30 -0.98 6.08
N ASP A 84 18.09 -1.80 6.72
CA ASP A 84 19.23 -2.42 6.07
C ASP A 84 18.70 -3.51 5.15
N ARG A 85 18.34 -3.10 3.91
CA ARG A 85 17.67 -3.97 2.93
C ARG A 85 18.48 -5.19 2.60
N THR A 86 19.80 -5.04 2.48
CA THR A 86 20.70 -6.17 2.16
C THR A 86 20.68 -7.18 3.27
N ARG A 87 20.80 -6.75 4.53
CA ARG A 87 20.73 -7.65 5.68
C ARG A 87 19.36 -8.32 5.78
N VAL A 88 18.28 -7.58 5.63
CA VAL A 88 16.91 -8.13 5.67
C VAL A 88 16.70 -9.14 4.53
N ALA A 89 17.17 -8.84 3.32
CA ALA A 89 17.07 -9.78 2.20
C ALA A 89 17.88 -11.06 2.41
N GLU A 90 19.07 -10.98 3.00
CA GLU A 90 19.88 -12.15 3.36
C GLU A 90 19.18 -12.99 4.45
N GLU A 91 18.62 -12.34 5.47
CA GLU A 91 17.84 -13.02 6.52
C GLU A 91 16.61 -13.72 5.92
N VAL A 92 15.86 -13.03 5.06
CA VAL A 92 14.67 -13.59 4.39
C VAL A 92 15.04 -14.78 3.49
N ARG A 93 16.12 -14.69 2.69
CA ARG A 93 16.59 -15.80 1.87
C ARG A 93 16.93 -17.03 2.71
N ARG A 94 17.70 -16.84 3.77
CA ARG A 94 18.04 -17.92 4.70
C ARG A 94 16.80 -18.57 5.31
N ASP A 95 15.85 -17.76 5.78
CA ASP A 95 14.63 -18.29 6.38
C ASP A 95 13.77 -19.06 5.36
N LEU A 96 13.72 -18.61 4.10
CA LEU A 96 13.06 -19.32 3.01
C LEU A 96 13.74 -20.67 2.72
N ASP A 97 15.07 -20.71 2.69
CA ASP A 97 15.85 -21.94 2.49
C ASP A 97 15.60 -22.94 3.65
N GLU A 98 15.58 -22.46 4.91
CA GLU A 98 15.26 -23.29 6.09
C GLU A 98 13.84 -23.87 6.04
N LEU A 99 12.90 -23.17 5.41
CA LEU A 99 11.53 -23.63 5.20
C LEU A 99 11.39 -24.54 3.95
N GLY A 100 12.46 -24.74 3.19
CA GLY A 100 12.46 -25.55 1.97
C GLY A 100 11.83 -24.84 0.77
N PHE A 101 11.82 -23.51 0.75
CA PHE A 101 11.31 -22.69 -0.34
C PHE A 101 12.44 -22.24 -1.29
N GLU A 102 13.18 -23.19 -1.84
CA GLU A 102 14.38 -22.92 -2.66
C GLU A 102 14.11 -22.15 -3.96
N ASP A 103 12.86 -22.15 -4.44
CA ASP A 103 12.46 -21.53 -5.71
C ASP A 103 11.92 -20.09 -5.54
N GLN A 104 12.01 -19.48 -4.34
CA GLN A 104 11.51 -18.14 -4.11
C GLN A 104 12.58 -17.09 -4.42
N GLU A 105 12.24 -16.09 -5.22
CA GLU A 105 13.14 -14.98 -5.53
C GLU A 105 12.95 -13.84 -4.50
N VAL A 106 14.05 -13.41 -3.87
CA VAL A 106 14.06 -12.23 -2.98
C VAL A 106 14.75 -11.08 -3.70
N VAL A 107 14.01 -9.99 -3.90
CA VAL A 107 14.48 -8.82 -4.63
C VAL A 107 14.53 -7.61 -3.69
N GLU A 108 15.58 -6.82 -3.81
CA GLU A 108 15.77 -5.55 -3.11
C GLU A 108 15.53 -4.39 -4.08
N ASP A 109 14.69 -3.44 -3.70
CA ASP A 109 14.50 -2.21 -4.45
C ASP A 109 14.27 -1.01 -3.50
N GLU A 110 13.93 0.15 -4.05
CA GLU A 110 13.68 1.36 -3.25
C GLU A 110 12.47 1.25 -2.33
N ARG A 111 11.54 0.36 -2.59
CA ARG A 111 10.35 0.10 -1.77
C ARG A 111 10.70 -0.73 -0.53
N GLY A 112 11.71 -1.60 -0.62
CA GLY A 112 12.10 -2.50 0.46
C GLY A 112 12.60 -3.85 -0.02
N VAL A 113 12.18 -4.93 0.67
CA VAL A 113 12.55 -6.32 0.35
C VAL A 113 11.31 -7.10 -0.08
N THR A 114 11.31 -7.57 -1.32
CA THR A 114 10.18 -8.27 -1.95
C THR A 114 10.44 -9.76 -2.04
N ILE A 115 9.52 -10.56 -1.53
CA ILE A 115 9.44 -12.01 -1.74
C ILE A 115 8.52 -12.26 -2.92
N ARG A 116 9.04 -12.81 -4.01
CA ARG A 116 8.25 -13.23 -5.17
C ARG A 116 7.76 -14.65 -4.99
N LEU A 117 6.46 -14.81 -4.99
CA LEU A 117 5.79 -16.07 -4.79
C LEU A 117 5.31 -16.63 -6.14
N ASP A 118 6.25 -17.06 -7.00
CA ASP A 118 5.96 -17.65 -8.31
C ASP A 118 5.13 -18.94 -8.21
N ASN A 119 5.15 -19.56 -7.03
CA ASN A 119 4.56 -20.88 -6.75
C ASN A 119 3.25 -20.81 -5.96
N ILE A 120 2.66 -19.63 -5.72
CA ILE A 120 1.28 -19.56 -5.24
C ILE A 120 0.35 -19.79 -6.42
N LEU A 121 -0.07 -21.05 -6.56
CA LEU A 121 -0.88 -21.50 -7.68
C LEU A 121 -2.36 -21.29 -7.39
N PHE A 122 -2.89 -20.22 -7.93
CA PHE A 122 -4.34 -20.09 -8.03
C PHE A 122 -4.88 -20.97 -9.18
N PRO A 123 -6.07 -21.54 -9.05
CA PRO A 123 -6.76 -22.10 -10.20
C PRO A 123 -6.92 -21.07 -11.32
N PRO A 124 -7.04 -21.48 -12.60
CA PRO A 124 -7.31 -20.56 -13.70
C PRO A 124 -8.50 -19.64 -13.37
N ASP A 125 -8.37 -18.35 -13.66
CA ASP A 125 -9.39 -17.30 -13.45
C ASP A 125 -10.02 -17.28 -12.04
N SER A 126 -9.24 -17.66 -11.02
CA SER A 126 -9.68 -17.73 -9.63
C SER A 126 -8.66 -17.09 -8.69
N ASP A 127 -9.17 -16.62 -7.57
CA ASP A 127 -8.46 -16.10 -6.40
C ASP A 127 -8.48 -17.11 -5.21
N PHE A 128 -8.97 -18.32 -5.44
CA PHE A 128 -9.10 -19.35 -4.41
C PHE A 128 -7.72 -19.88 -3.99
N LEU A 129 -7.37 -19.72 -2.71
CA LEU A 129 -6.15 -20.30 -2.10
C LEU A 129 -6.39 -21.74 -1.69
N ARG A 130 -5.65 -22.65 -2.32
CA ARG A 130 -5.65 -24.08 -1.92
C ARG A 130 -4.94 -24.24 -0.58
N GLU A 131 -5.20 -25.33 0.12
CA GLU A 131 -4.58 -25.59 1.43
C GLU A 131 -3.04 -25.69 1.35
N THR A 132 -2.53 -26.28 0.28
CA THR A 132 -1.07 -26.31 0.01
C THR A 132 -0.44 -24.91 -0.10
N GLU A 133 -1.17 -23.95 -0.67
CA GLU A 133 -0.72 -22.56 -0.79
C GLU A 133 -0.81 -21.83 0.56
N LYS A 134 -1.82 -22.14 1.35
CA LYS A 134 -1.96 -21.63 2.71
C LYS A 134 -0.83 -22.11 3.63
N GLU A 135 -0.35 -23.36 3.46
CA GLU A 135 0.81 -23.88 4.19
C GLU A 135 2.07 -23.06 3.88
N LYS A 136 2.30 -22.72 2.61
CA LYS A 136 3.41 -21.84 2.21
C LYS A 136 3.27 -20.45 2.85
N LEU A 137 2.06 -19.88 2.82
CA LEU A 137 1.80 -18.57 3.42
C LEU A 137 1.97 -18.59 4.95
N ARG A 138 1.75 -19.71 5.64
CA ARG A 138 2.09 -19.84 7.07
C ARG A 138 3.59 -19.70 7.30
N GLY A 139 4.44 -20.31 6.45
CA GLY A 139 5.88 -20.12 6.51
C GLY A 139 6.30 -18.67 6.26
N ILE A 140 5.73 -18.02 5.24
CA ILE A 140 5.95 -16.60 4.97
C ILE A 140 5.50 -15.72 6.15
N ALA A 141 4.38 -16.08 6.79
CA ALA A 141 3.87 -15.38 7.97
C ALA A 141 4.89 -15.35 9.12
N GLU A 142 5.60 -16.45 9.35
CA GLU A 142 6.67 -16.49 10.39
C GLU A 142 7.83 -15.54 10.04
N ILE A 143 8.21 -15.44 8.77
CA ILE A 143 9.23 -14.49 8.31
C ILE A 143 8.76 -13.06 8.54
N LEU A 144 7.53 -12.73 8.12
CA LEU A 144 6.97 -11.38 8.25
C LEU A 144 6.82 -10.92 9.71
N ARG A 145 6.53 -11.82 10.65
CA ARG A 145 6.44 -11.52 12.09
C ARG A 145 7.76 -11.05 12.71
N ARG A 146 8.89 -11.27 12.05
CA ARG A 146 10.20 -10.79 12.52
C ARG A 146 10.40 -9.29 12.29
N TYR A 147 9.55 -8.68 11.46
CA TYR A 147 9.60 -7.25 11.10
C TYR A 147 8.27 -6.54 11.42
N PRO A 148 7.78 -6.61 12.68
CA PRO A 148 6.42 -6.17 13.04
C PRO A 148 6.18 -4.67 12.85
N GLU A 149 7.24 -3.86 12.85
CA GLU A 149 7.22 -2.42 12.67
C GLU A 149 7.10 -1.98 11.20
N ARG A 150 7.16 -2.93 10.25
CA ARG A 150 7.14 -2.63 8.83
C ARG A 150 5.79 -2.93 8.22
N ASP A 151 5.30 -2.00 7.42
CA ASP A 151 4.14 -2.23 6.58
C ASP A 151 4.49 -3.22 5.46
N ILE A 152 3.48 -3.89 4.92
CA ILE A 152 3.67 -4.80 3.80
C ILE A 152 2.81 -4.39 2.61
N LEU A 153 3.39 -4.46 1.41
CA LEU A 153 2.68 -4.34 0.15
C LEU A 153 2.46 -5.74 -0.43
N ILE A 154 1.22 -6.07 -0.75
CA ILE A 154 0.86 -7.32 -1.42
C ILE A 154 0.44 -6.99 -2.85
N GLY A 155 1.28 -7.38 -3.80
CA GLY A 155 1.12 -7.14 -5.22
C GLY A 155 0.64 -8.39 -5.96
N GLY A 156 -0.50 -8.29 -6.67
CA GLY A 156 -0.97 -9.35 -7.55
C GLY A 156 -0.60 -9.07 -9.01
N HIS A 157 -0.14 -10.10 -9.73
CA HIS A 157 0.24 -10.00 -11.14
C HIS A 157 -0.40 -11.11 -11.97
N THR A 158 -0.60 -10.83 -13.25
CA THR A 158 -1.13 -11.78 -14.22
C THR A 158 -0.21 -11.88 -15.45
N ALA A 159 -0.36 -12.94 -16.21
CA ALA A 159 0.18 -12.99 -17.56
C ALA A 159 -0.64 -12.07 -18.49
N LEU A 160 -0.05 -11.73 -19.65
CA LEU A 160 -0.70 -10.96 -20.69
C LEU A 160 -1.72 -11.84 -21.46
N ALA A 161 -2.89 -12.07 -20.84
CA ALA A 161 -3.99 -12.83 -21.44
C ALA A 161 -5.34 -12.22 -21.04
N GLY A 162 -6.34 -12.27 -21.93
CA GLY A 162 -7.65 -11.67 -21.71
C GLY A 162 -7.65 -10.14 -21.81
N THR A 163 -8.68 -9.50 -21.24
CA THR A 163 -8.85 -8.04 -21.26
C THR A 163 -8.03 -7.37 -20.16
N GLU A 164 -7.66 -6.10 -20.35
CA GLU A 164 -6.94 -5.31 -19.35
C GLU A 164 -7.73 -5.23 -18.04
N LEU A 165 -9.01 -4.90 -18.12
CA LEU A 165 -9.88 -4.83 -16.95
C LEU A 165 -9.95 -6.17 -16.20
N GLY A 166 -10.10 -7.30 -16.92
CA GLY A 166 -10.14 -8.63 -16.30
C GLY A 166 -8.82 -8.99 -15.60
N ARG A 167 -7.68 -8.63 -16.21
CA ARG A 167 -6.37 -8.82 -15.58
C ARG A 167 -6.22 -7.98 -14.32
N GLN A 168 -6.65 -6.72 -14.35
CA GLN A 168 -6.62 -5.84 -13.19
C GLN A 168 -7.45 -6.41 -12.04
N GLN A 169 -8.71 -6.73 -12.29
CA GLN A 169 -9.61 -7.30 -11.30
C GLN A 169 -9.10 -8.62 -10.71
N LEU A 170 -8.60 -9.53 -11.55
CA LEU A 170 -8.06 -10.81 -11.10
C LEU A 170 -6.81 -10.63 -10.23
N SER A 171 -5.92 -9.71 -10.59
CA SER A 171 -4.72 -9.43 -9.82
C SER A 171 -5.04 -8.82 -8.45
N GLU A 172 -6.01 -7.90 -8.39
CA GLU A 172 -6.51 -7.34 -7.12
C GLU A 172 -7.16 -8.41 -6.23
N ALA A 173 -8.01 -9.27 -6.81
CA ALA A 173 -8.65 -10.35 -6.07
C ALA A 173 -7.63 -11.33 -5.45
N ARG A 174 -6.57 -11.68 -6.19
CA ARG A 174 -5.48 -12.54 -5.70
C ARG A 174 -4.65 -11.89 -4.60
N ALA A 175 -4.31 -10.62 -4.75
CA ALA A 175 -3.65 -9.87 -3.68
C ALA A 175 -4.52 -9.81 -2.42
N ALA A 176 -5.82 -9.58 -2.57
CA ALA A 176 -6.77 -9.55 -1.46
C ALA A 176 -6.91 -10.93 -0.78
N ALA A 177 -6.93 -12.03 -1.54
CA ALA A 177 -6.99 -13.38 -0.97
C ALA A 177 -5.77 -13.69 -0.08
N VAL A 178 -4.57 -13.33 -0.54
CA VAL A 178 -3.34 -13.48 0.26
C VAL A 178 -3.37 -12.58 1.49
N ALA A 179 -3.74 -11.31 1.33
CA ALA A 179 -3.82 -10.36 2.43
C ALA A 179 -4.80 -10.81 3.52
N ASN A 180 -6.00 -11.24 3.13
CA ASN A 180 -7.00 -11.72 4.07
C ASN A 180 -6.50 -12.92 4.86
N TYR A 181 -5.79 -13.84 4.20
CA TYR A 181 -5.22 -14.99 4.89
C TYR A 181 -4.09 -14.58 5.87
N LEU A 182 -3.24 -13.64 5.51
CA LEU A 182 -2.22 -13.09 6.42
C LEU A 182 -2.84 -12.33 7.60
N LEU A 183 -3.97 -11.64 7.39
CA LEU A 183 -4.78 -11.04 8.46
C LEU A 183 -5.34 -12.10 9.41
N GLU A 184 -5.92 -13.19 8.89
CA GLU A 184 -6.40 -14.32 9.70
C GLU A 184 -5.29 -14.94 10.56
N LEU A 185 -4.05 -14.94 10.06
CA LEU A 185 -2.88 -15.40 10.79
C LEU A 185 -2.33 -14.36 11.80
N GLY A 186 -2.90 -13.16 11.84
CA GLY A 186 -2.45 -12.08 12.74
C GLY A 186 -1.03 -11.58 12.45
N VAL A 187 -0.62 -11.56 11.18
CA VAL A 187 0.73 -11.11 10.78
C VAL A 187 0.86 -9.60 10.89
N ARG A 188 -0.21 -8.88 10.54
CA ARG A 188 -0.32 -7.42 10.56
C ARG A 188 -1.74 -7.00 10.85
N GLU A 189 -1.90 -5.77 11.30
CA GLU A 189 -3.20 -5.10 11.29
C GLU A 189 -3.54 -4.64 9.85
N ARG A 190 -4.81 -4.33 9.60
CA ARG A 190 -5.29 -3.99 8.25
C ARG A 190 -4.65 -2.71 7.68
N ASP A 191 -4.38 -1.73 8.50
CA ASP A 191 -3.75 -0.46 8.16
C ASP A 191 -2.26 -0.57 7.84
N GLN A 192 -1.63 -1.68 8.25
CA GLN A 192 -0.25 -2.03 7.91
C GLN A 192 -0.14 -2.84 6.60
N MET A 193 -1.25 -3.09 5.90
CA MET A 193 -1.27 -3.86 4.65
C MET A 193 -1.75 -3.01 3.48
N ILE A 194 -0.91 -2.83 2.49
CA ILE A 194 -1.23 -2.17 1.22
C ILE A 194 -1.47 -3.25 0.17
N LEU A 195 -2.64 -3.21 -0.48
CA LEU A 195 -3.00 -4.15 -1.54
C LEU A 195 -2.98 -3.46 -2.90
N ARG A 196 -2.36 -4.11 -3.89
CA ARG A 196 -2.33 -3.58 -5.25
C ARG A 196 -2.41 -4.69 -6.29
N GLY A 197 -3.34 -4.55 -7.24
CA GLY A 197 -3.32 -5.30 -8.47
C GLY A 197 -2.49 -4.56 -9.53
N PHE A 198 -1.57 -5.26 -10.18
CA PHE A 198 -0.74 -4.74 -11.25
C PHE A 198 -1.18 -5.27 -12.63
N GLY A 199 -2.16 -6.19 -12.68
CA GLY A 199 -2.52 -6.83 -13.94
C GLY A 199 -1.29 -7.44 -14.61
N ALA A 200 -1.05 -7.11 -15.87
CA ALA A 200 0.12 -7.55 -16.63
C ALA A 200 1.10 -6.40 -16.95
N THR A 201 1.10 -5.31 -16.17
CA THR A 201 1.91 -4.11 -16.44
C THR A 201 3.37 -4.27 -16.03
N GLU A 202 3.66 -5.20 -15.12
CA GLU A 202 5.01 -5.45 -14.58
C GLU A 202 5.43 -6.91 -14.83
N PRO A 203 5.72 -7.31 -16.08
CA PRO A 203 6.15 -8.67 -16.40
C PRO A 203 7.59 -8.90 -15.91
N VAL A 204 7.86 -10.07 -15.32
CA VAL A 204 9.21 -10.52 -14.92
C VAL A 204 9.78 -11.54 -15.90
N ALA A 205 8.99 -12.00 -16.88
CA ALA A 205 9.41 -12.95 -17.90
C ALA A 205 8.63 -12.73 -19.20
N ASP A 206 9.09 -13.38 -20.28
CA ASP A 206 8.49 -13.26 -21.61
C ASP A 206 7.10 -13.90 -21.65
N ASN A 207 6.07 -13.09 -21.95
CA ASN A 207 4.69 -13.54 -22.11
C ASN A 207 4.45 -14.40 -23.37
N SER A 208 5.38 -14.48 -24.30
CA SER A 208 5.26 -15.33 -25.50
C SER A 208 5.39 -16.81 -25.18
N THR A 209 6.08 -17.17 -24.08
CA THR A 209 6.29 -18.54 -23.63
C THR A 209 5.37 -18.91 -22.48
N GLU A 210 4.98 -20.19 -22.37
CA GLU A 210 4.18 -20.64 -21.20
C GLU A 210 4.98 -20.57 -19.90
N ALA A 211 6.28 -20.86 -19.94
CA ALA A 211 7.15 -20.71 -18.79
C ALA A 211 7.20 -19.26 -18.29
N GLY A 212 7.31 -18.29 -19.20
CA GLY A 212 7.30 -16.88 -18.84
C GLY A 212 5.93 -16.42 -18.33
N ARG A 213 4.85 -16.84 -18.98
CA ARG A 213 3.49 -16.55 -18.48
C ARG A 213 3.27 -17.11 -17.07
N ARG A 214 3.79 -18.30 -16.77
CA ARG A 214 3.70 -18.90 -15.43
C ARG A 214 4.41 -18.04 -14.39
N ARG A 215 5.61 -17.53 -14.67
CA ARG A 215 6.33 -16.61 -13.77
C ARG A 215 5.63 -15.27 -13.61
N ASN A 216 4.95 -14.77 -14.66
CA ASN A 216 4.19 -13.53 -14.59
C ASN A 216 2.91 -13.67 -13.74
N ARG A 217 2.32 -14.87 -13.63
CA ARG A 217 1.19 -15.16 -12.73
C ARG A 217 1.71 -15.40 -11.30
N ARG A 218 1.96 -14.34 -10.56
CA ARG A 218 2.57 -14.36 -9.25
C ARG A 218 1.90 -13.41 -8.26
N VAL A 219 2.20 -13.61 -6.99
CA VAL A 219 1.97 -12.62 -5.94
C VAL A 219 3.33 -12.23 -5.35
N GLU A 220 3.49 -10.96 -5.08
CA GLU A 220 4.66 -10.39 -4.42
C GLU A 220 4.27 -9.87 -3.04
N ILE A 221 5.11 -10.12 -2.03
CA ILE A 221 4.97 -9.55 -0.70
C ILE A 221 6.22 -8.72 -0.42
N THR A 222 6.06 -7.41 -0.32
CA THR A 222 7.17 -6.49 -0.04
C THR A 222 7.12 -6.04 1.42
N ILE A 223 8.19 -6.26 2.16
CA ILE A 223 8.44 -5.63 3.46
C ILE A 223 8.91 -4.21 3.14
N LEU A 224 8.07 -3.20 3.46
CA LEU A 224 8.31 -1.83 3.05
C LEU A 224 9.37 -1.14 3.91
N GLU A 225 10.16 -0.27 3.25
CA GLU A 225 11.03 0.69 3.93
C GLU A 225 10.21 1.95 4.26
N ASN A 226 9.50 1.93 5.37
CA ASN A 226 8.74 3.08 5.88
C ASN A 226 9.48 3.80 7.00
#